data_445793735ef04e9bfe0d33d4da921c93
#
_entry.id   445793735ef04e9bfe0d33d4da921c93
#
_cell.length_a   1.000
_cell.length_b   1.000
_cell.length_c   1.000
_cell.angle_alpha   90.00
_cell.angle_beta   90.00
_cell.angle_gamma   90.00
#
_symmetry.space_group_name_H-M   'P 1'
#
loop_
_entity.id
_entity.type
_entity.pdbx_description
1 polymer ?
#
loop_
_entity_poly.entity_id
_entity_poly.type
_entity_poly.pdbx_seq_one_letter_code
_entity_poly.pdbx_strand_id
1 'polypeptide(L)'
;MANAGNLRSNTWKASCNTYYSNSGNDFIFNVKLGEIGGCGSDKVKQHSWDWSERSEVITKNEKMFGKWEWSATINIDRDCRPAYRNTLFQVHAGGYLVSPPSWFGINSYNKFKTNVDRSSTSQAVPNSPFKLTAKINATRKDVKVDYFVNDQLVTSTHKYSLGNGYNKLFFKFGIYRVNANCDITQTYTNVKLRKIK
;
A
#
# COMPACT_ATOMS: atom_id res chain seq x y z
N MET A 1 15.23 -24.75 12.43
CA MET A 1 14.96 -23.68 11.45
C MET A 1 13.50 -23.82 11.02
N ALA A 2 12.62 -22.91 11.46
CA ALA A 2 11.20 -22.97 11.12
C ALA A 2 11.02 -22.35 9.74
N ASN A 3 10.47 -23.11 8.82
CA ASN A 3 10.10 -22.68 7.48
C ASN A 3 9.21 -21.42 7.57
N ALA A 4 9.73 -20.28 7.11
CA ALA A 4 8.93 -19.12 6.82
C ALA A 4 8.06 -19.45 5.59
N GLY A 5 6.85 -19.95 5.84
CA GLY A 5 5.92 -20.30 4.78
C GLY A 5 5.62 -19.06 3.92
N ASN A 6 5.98 -19.11 2.65
CA ASN A 6 5.46 -18.17 1.67
C ASN A 6 3.94 -18.35 1.65
N LEU A 7 3.21 -17.32 2.05
CA LEU A 7 1.76 -17.31 2.00
C LEU A 7 1.34 -17.36 0.52
N ARG A 8 0.72 -18.45 0.10
CA ARG A 8 0.25 -18.72 -1.26
C ARG A 8 -0.84 -17.71 -1.67
N SER A 9 -1.27 -17.72 -2.93
CA SER A 9 -2.32 -16.87 -3.54
C SER A 9 -3.63 -16.75 -2.71
N ASN A 10 -3.86 -17.61 -1.75
CA ASN A 10 -4.99 -17.56 -0.81
C ASN A 10 -4.87 -16.50 0.29
N THR A 11 -3.79 -15.73 0.34
CA THR A 11 -3.55 -14.70 1.38
C THR A 11 -4.29 -13.41 1.10
N TRP A 12 -4.55 -13.12 -0.16
CA TRP A 12 -5.07 -11.85 -0.63
C TRP A 12 -6.50 -11.96 -1.15
N LYS A 13 -7.29 -10.92 -0.97
CA LYS A 13 -8.62 -10.75 -1.59
C LYS A 13 -8.74 -9.35 -2.15
N ALA A 14 -9.61 -9.14 -3.13
CA ALA A 14 -9.90 -7.83 -3.65
C ALA A 14 -10.39 -6.89 -2.54
N SER A 15 -9.93 -5.64 -2.59
CA SER A 15 -10.46 -4.55 -1.79
C SER A 15 -11.43 -3.78 -2.67
N CYS A 16 -12.73 -3.94 -2.42
CA CYS A 16 -13.77 -3.33 -3.23
C CYS A 16 -13.82 -3.88 -4.68
N ASN A 17 -14.43 -3.18 -5.63
CA ASN A 17 -14.44 -3.55 -7.05
C ASN A 17 -13.08 -3.23 -7.66
N THR A 18 -12.17 -4.17 -7.62
CA THR A 18 -10.77 -3.96 -7.98
C THR A 18 -10.48 -4.58 -9.33
N TYR A 19 -9.91 -3.81 -10.22
CA TYR A 19 -9.45 -4.25 -11.54
C TYR A 19 -8.00 -4.71 -11.46
N TYR A 20 -7.79 -6.00 -11.18
CA TYR A 20 -6.47 -6.60 -11.19
C TYR A 20 -6.49 -8.01 -11.77
N SER A 21 -5.38 -8.41 -12.33
CA SER A 21 -5.09 -9.81 -12.65
C SER A 21 -3.94 -10.30 -11.80
N ASN A 22 -3.90 -11.59 -11.52
CA ASN A 22 -2.79 -12.18 -10.81
C ASN A 22 -2.41 -13.56 -11.36
N SER A 23 -1.12 -13.87 -11.33
CA SER A 23 -0.56 -15.17 -11.60
C SER A 23 0.42 -15.52 -10.48
N GLY A 24 0.05 -16.48 -9.65
CA GLY A 24 0.85 -16.83 -8.47
C GLY A 24 0.97 -15.65 -7.50
N ASN A 25 2.20 -15.14 -7.35
CA ASN A 25 2.54 -14.01 -6.47
C ASN A 25 2.76 -12.70 -7.24
N ASP A 26 2.37 -12.66 -8.50
CA ASP A 26 2.48 -11.48 -9.35
C ASP A 26 1.09 -10.88 -9.57
N PHE A 27 1.00 -9.56 -9.48
CA PHE A 27 -0.23 -8.79 -9.59
C PHE A 27 -0.05 -7.65 -10.58
N ILE A 28 -1.05 -7.46 -11.44
CA ILE A 28 -1.14 -6.34 -12.36
C ILE A 28 -2.41 -5.57 -12.01
N PHE A 29 -2.25 -4.33 -11.61
CA PHE A 29 -3.33 -3.41 -11.31
C PHE A 29 -3.47 -2.40 -12.43
N ASN A 30 -4.71 -2.21 -12.88
CA ASN A 30 -5.05 -1.20 -13.87
C ASN A 30 -6.14 -0.30 -13.29
N VAL A 31 -5.98 1.00 -13.45
CA VAL A 31 -6.98 2.00 -13.10
C VAL A 31 -7.10 2.98 -14.25
N LYS A 32 -8.25 3.03 -14.88
CA LYS A 32 -8.57 4.03 -15.88
C LYS A 32 -9.01 5.32 -15.23
N LEU A 33 -8.77 6.41 -15.90
CA LEU A 33 -9.24 7.71 -15.47
C LEU A 33 -10.77 7.74 -15.33
N GLY A 34 -11.26 8.14 -14.16
CA GLY A 34 -12.70 8.18 -13.87
C GLY A 34 -13.29 6.85 -13.36
N GLU A 35 -12.52 5.77 -13.28
CA GLU A 35 -12.99 4.52 -12.69
C GLU A 35 -13.07 4.62 -11.17
N ILE A 36 -14.29 4.44 -10.66
CA ILE A 36 -14.55 4.39 -9.23
C ILE A 36 -14.32 2.96 -8.76
N GLY A 37 -13.39 2.77 -7.83
CA GLY A 37 -13.09 1.45 -7.27
C GLY A 37 -14.22 0.81 -6.43
N GLY A 38 -15.42 1.41 -6.39
CA GLY A 38 -16.59 0.86 -5.72
C GLY A 38 -16.46 0.72 -4.19
N CYS A 39 -15.42 1.27 -3.57
CA CYS A 39 -15.39 1.46 -2.13
C CYS A 39 -16.29 2.65 -1.80
N GLY A 40 -17.22 2.49 -0.86
CA GLY A 40 -18.18 3.54 -0.50
C GLY A 40 -17.57 4.86 -0.01
N SER A 41 -16.24 4.89 0.19
CA SER A 41 -15.46 6.09 0.48
C SER A 41 -14.83 6.73 -0.75
N ASP A 42 -14.88 6.07 -1.92
CA ASP A 42 -14.33 6.62 -3.16
C ASP A 42 -15.34 7.59 -3.74
N LYS A 43 -15.05 8.86 -3.59
CA LYS A 43 -15.91 9.93 -4.12
C LYS A 43 -15.45 10.30 -5.51
N VAL A 44 -16.29 10.07 -6.49
CA VAL A 44 -16.18 10.75 -7.78
C VAL A 44 -16.91 12.07 -7.71
N LYS A 45 -16.20 13.11 -7.42
CA LYS A 45 -16.61 14.44 -7.82
C LYS A 45 -15.60 14.92 -8.85
N GLN A 46 -16.00 14.99 -10.08
CA GLN A 46 -15.21 15.42 -11.23
C GLN A 46 -14.50 16.77 -11.08
N HIS A 47 -14.72 17.49 -9.99
CA HIS A 47 -14.20 18.85 -9.73
C HIS A 47 -13.87 19.12 -8.26
N SER A 48 -13.71 18.08 -7.41
CA SER A 48 -13.29 18.32 -6.01
C SER A 48 -11.90 17.78 -5.76
N TRP A 49 -11.16 18.46 -4.89
CA TRP A 49 -9.81 18.10 -4.41
C TRP A 49 -9.73 16.71 -3.71
N ASP A 50 -10.87 16.03 -3.57
CA ASP A 50 -11.02 14.76 -2.86
C ASP A 50 -11.24 13.56 -3.77
N TRP A 51 -10.92 13.68 -5.06
CA TRP A 51 -11.09 12.60 -6.02
C TRP A 51 -10.05 11.50 -5.78
N SER A 52 -10.51 10.29 -5.50
CA SER A 52 -9.63 9.14 -5.32
C SER A 52 -10.08 7.94 -6.12
N GLU A 53 -9.14 7.27 -6.74
CA GLU A 53 -9.33 6.04 -7.49
C GLU A 53 -8.46 4.95 -6.88
N ARG A 54 -8.95 3.71 -6.89
CA ARG A 54 -8.19 2.60 -6.35
C ARG A 54 -8.38 1.28 -7.07
N SER A 55 -7.32 0.50 -7.06
CA SER A 55 -7.29 -0.91 -7.36
C SER A 55 -6.33 -1.57 -6.38
N GLU A 56 -6.85 -2.22 -5.36
CA GLU A 56 -6.05 -2.75 -4.24
C GLU A 56 -6.51 -4.15 -3.86
N VAL A 57 -5.59 -4.91 -3.30
CA VAL A 57 -5.87 -6.17 -2.59
C VAL A 57 -5.56 -6.01 -1.11
N ILE A 58 -6.26 -6.77 -0.28
CA ILE A 58 -6.09 -6.81 1.18
C ILE A 58 -5.79 -8.22 1.65
N THR A 59 -5.12 -8.34 2.79
CA THR A 59 -4.97 -9.64 3.45
C THR A 59 -6.33 -10.18 3.87
N LYS A 60 -6.58 -11.48 3.61
CA LYS A 60 -7.80 -12.17 4.09
C LYS A 60 -7.86 -12.21 5.61
N ASN A 61 -6.71 -12.39 6.25
CA ASN A 61 -6.61 -12.31 7.70
C ASN A 61 -6.58 -10.83 8.14
N GLU A 62 -7.52 -10.46 8.98
CA GLU A 62 -7.65 -9.11 9.53
C GLU A 62 -7.04 -8.98 10.95
N LYS A 63 -6.24 -9.96 11.38
CA LYS A 63 -5.54 -9.97 12.69
C LYS A 63 -4.04 -10.09 12.51
N MET A 64 -3.47 -9.21 11.68
CA MET A 64 -2.05 -9.22 11.31
C MET A 64 -1.14 -8.59 12.38
N PHE A 65 -1.43 -8.84 13.66
CA PHE A 65 -0.58 -8.40 14.77
C PHE A 65 0.71 -9.24 14.86
N GLY A 66 1.76 -8.65 15.41
CA GLY A 66 3.08 -9.22 15.53
C GLY A 66 4.08 -8.58 14.57
N LYS A 67 5.19 -9.27 14.33
CA LYS A 67 6.22 -8.82 13.39
C LYS A 67 6.02 -9.48 12.04
N TRP A 68 5.95 -8.65 11.00
CA TRP A 68 5.74 -9.09 9.62
C TRP A 68 6.70 -8.41 8.66
N GLU A 69 7.01 -9.08 7.58
CA GLU A 69 7.70 -8.49 6.44
C GLU A 69 6.86 -8.73 5.19
N TRP A 70 6.53 -7.64 4.52
CA TRP A 70 5.96 -7.64 3.18
C TRP A 70 7.00 -7.12 2.20
N SER A 71 7.09 -7.72 1.01
CA SER A 71 7.94 -7.21 -0.07
C SER A 71 7.37 -7.53 -1.44
N ALA A 72 7.70 -6.68 -2.41
CA ALA A 72 7.41 -6.86 -3.82
C ALA A 72 8.42 -6.11 -4.68
N THR A 73 8.64 -6.54 -5.90
CA THR A 73 9.24 -5.73 -6.95
C THR A 73 8.13 -4.99 -7.68
N ILE A 74 8.22 -3.67 -7.71
CA ILE A 74 7.18 -2.78 -8.24
C ILE A 74 7.68 -2.13 -9.52
N ASN A 75 6.88 -2.22 -10.58
CA ASN A 75 7.04 -1.42 -11.78
C ASN A 75 5.82 -0.51 -11.93
N ILE A 76 6.05 0.77 -12.13
CA ILE A 76 5.03 1.81 -12.21
C ILE A 76 5.06 2.41 -13.59
N ASP A 77 3.92 2.48 -14.24
CA ASP A 77 3.76 3.28 -15.44
C ASP A 77 4.04 4.75 -15.11
N ARG A 78 5.00 5.34 -15.81
CA ARG A 78 5.55 6.66 -15.47
C ARG A 78 4.92 7.79 -16.23
N ASP A 79 4.19 7.49 -17.27
CA ASP A 79 3.49 8.48 -18.08
C ASP A 79 2.31 9.06 -17.29
N CYS A 80 1.91 8.35 -16.24
CA CYS A 80 0.86 8.77 -15.33
C CYS A 80 1.42 9.25 -13.98
N ARG A 81 1.46 10.55 -13.77
CA ARG A 81 1.82 11.15 -12.47
C ARG A 81 0.57 11.51 -11.69
N PRO A 82 0.42 11.02 -10.46
CA PRO A 82 -0.67 11.48 -9.60
C PRO A 82 -0.46 12.98 -9.28
N ALA A 83 -1.52 13.77 -9.34
CA ALA A 83 -1.41 15.18 -8.99
C ALA A 83 -1.09 15.40 -7.49
N TYR A 84 -1.40 14.42 -6.64
CA TYR A 84 -1.16 14.51 -5.20
C TYR A 84 -0.38 13.31 -4.63
N ARG A 85 -0.88 12.09 -4.80
CA ARG A 85 -0.22 10.87 -4.32
C ARG A 85 -0.71 9.63 -5.05
N ASN A 86 0.15 8.61 -5.07
CA ASN A 86 -0.19 7.24 -5.38
C ASN A 86 0.35 6.35 -4.26
N THR A 87 -0.53 5.72 -3.51
CA THR A 87 -0.17 4.84 -2.39
C THR A 87 0.11 3.45 -2.91
N LEU A 88 1.26 2.90 -2.53
CA LEU A 88 1.75 1.59 -2.98
C LEU A 88 1.47 0.48 -1.96
N PHE A 89 1.56 0.80 -0.67
CA PHE A 89 1.37 -0.13 0.43
C PHE A 89 0.76 0.58 1.63
N GLN A 90 -0.11 -0.12 2.37
CA GLN A 90 -0.77 0.39 3.56
C GLN A 90 -0.84 -0.66 4.66
N VAL A 91 -0.63 -0.22 5.90
CA VAL A 91 -1.07 -0.92 7.10
C VAL A 91 -2.35 -0.25 7.56
N HIS A 92 -3.44 -0.99 7.66
CA HIS A 92 -4.75 -0.49 8.05
C HIS A 92 -5.20 -1.12 9.37
N ALA A 93 -5.83 -0.33 10.25
CA ALA A 93 -6.36 -0.81 11.52
C ALA A 93 -7.82 -0.37 11.69
N GLY A 94 -8.63 -1.22 12.30
CA GLY A 94 -10.01 -0.90 12.62
C GLY A 94 -10.97 -0.85 11.44
N GLY A 95 -12.04 -0.09 11.57
CA GLY A 95 -13.08 0.06 10.55
C GLY A 95 -12.66 0.99 9.42
N TYR A 96 -13.48 1.01 8.37
CA TYR A 96 -13.21 1.70 7.08
C TYR A 96 -13.07 3.23 7.15
N LEU A 97 -13.34 3.86 8.28
CA LEU A 97 -13.40 5.32 8.41
C LEU A 97 -12.15 5.94 9.04
N VAL A 98 -11.15 5.14 9.38
CA VAL A 98 -9.94 5.62 10.07
C VAL A 98 -8.78 5.70 9.08
N SER A 99 -8.05 6.81 9.13
CA SER A 99 -6.80 6.94 8.37
C SER A 99 -5.86 5.77 8.69
N PRO A 100 -5.21 5.16 7.68
CA PRO A 100 -4.31 4.05 7.92
C PRO A 100 -3.17 4.48 8.86
N PRO A 101 -2.81 3.67 9.87
CA PRO A 101 -1.67 3.91 10.74
C PRO A 101 -0.38 4.17 9.99
N SER A 102 -0.22 3.52 8.85
CA SER A 102 0.95 3.72 7.99
C SER A 102 0.60 3.45 6.53
N TRP A 103 1.08 4.32 5.65
CA TRP A 103 1.11 4.10 4.21
C TRP A 103 2.42 4.61 3.60
N PHE A 104 2.81 3.99 2.50
CA PHE A 104 3.95 4.35 1.68
C PHE A 104 3.51 4.53 0.24
N GLY A 105 3.94 5.61 -0.39
CA GLY A 105 3.52 5.96 -1.74
C GLY A 105 4.46 6.96 -2.40
N ILE A 106 3.98 7.53 -3.49
CA ILE A 106 4.70 8.46 -4.36
C ILE A 106 3.87 9.75 -4.45
N ASN A 107 4.55 10.90 -4.40
CA ASN A 107 3.92 12.20 -4.59
C ASN A 107 4.04 12.70 -6.04
N SER A 108 3.47 13.88 -6.32
CA SER A 108 3.52 14.54 -7.63
C SER A 108 4.94 14.91 -8.12
N TYR A 109 5.91 14.96 -7.22
CA TYR A 109 7.32 15.27 -7.54
C TYR A 109 8.16 14.00 -7.77
N ASN A 110 7.52 12.84 -7.93
CA ASN A 110 8.19 11.56 -8.09
C ASN A 110 9.15 11.20 -6.92
N LYS A 111 8.74 11.58 -5.70
CA LYS A 111 9.45 11.26 -4.47
C LYS A 111 8.61 10.34 -3.60
N PHE A 112 9.26 9.48 -2.81
CA PHE A 112 8.56 8.67 -1.83
C PHE A 112 7.95 9.55 -0.73
N LYS A 113 6.79 9.12 -0.23
CA LYS A 113 6.01 9.81 0.79
C LYS A 113 5.32 8.83 1.73
N THR A 114 5.19 9.22 2.99
CA THR A 114 4.41 8.50 4.00
C THR A 114 3.42 9.44 4.69
N ASN A 115 2.50 8.89 5.49
CA ASN A 115 1.57 9.70 6.28
C ASN A 115 2.18 10.23 7.59
N VAL A 116 3.29 9.64 8.04
CA VAL A 116 3.87 9.96 9.35
C VAL A 116 4.74 11.20 9.29
N ASP A 117 5.50 11.34 8.22
CA ASP A 117 6.13 12.60 7.87
C ASP A 117 5.31 13.21 6.74
N ARG A 118 4.54 14.24 7.03
CA ARG A 118 3.84 15.02 6.00
C ARG A 118 4.81 15.58 4.95
N SER A 119 6.11 15.50 5.23
CA SER A 119 7.20 15.76 4.30
C SER A 119 7.42 14.54 3.37
N SER A 120 7.68 14.82 2.11
CA SER A 120 8.22 13.82 1.19
C SER A 120 9.62 13.45 1.64
N THR A 121 10.00 12.19 1.47
CA THR A 121 11.41 11.83 1.64
C THR A 121 12.23 12.55 0.58
N SER A 122 13.52 12.73 0.81
CA SER A 122 14.43 13.29 -0.20
C SER A 122 14.65 12.33 -1.38
N GLN A 123 14.31 11.05 -1.21
CA GLN A 123 14.60 10.00 -2.17
C GLN A 123 13.62 9.99 -3.33
N ALA A 124 14.17 10.14 -4.54
CA ALA A 124 13.42 10.00 -5.77
C ALA A 124 13.04 8.53 -6.04
N VAL A 125 11.92 8.33 -6.71
CA VAL A 125 11.50 7.01 -7.18
C VAL A 125 12.44 6.55 -8.30
N PRO A 126 13.01 5.33 -8.24
CA PRO A 126 13.90 4.82 -9.28
C PRO A 126 13.23 4.79 -10.66
N ASN A 127 13.99 5.00 -11.73
CA ASN A 127 13.50 4.95 -13.11
C ASN A 127 13.28 3.52 -13.66
N SER A 128 13.62 2.51 -12.91
CA SER A 128 13.47 1.08 -13.22
C SER A 128 12.59 0.43 -12.15
N PRO A 129 12.13 -0.80 -12.36
CA PRO A 129 11.48 -1.58 -11.31
C PRO A 129 12.34 -1.58 -10.04
N PHE A 130 11.70 -1.44 -8.88
CA PHE A 130 12.36 -1.38 -7.59
C PHE A 130 11.73 -2.34 -6.59
N LYS A 131 12.51 -2.88 -5.69
CA LYS A 131 12.04 -3.67 -4.58
C LYS A 131 11.56 -2.75 -3.45
N LEU A 132 10.30 -2.89 -3.05
CA LEU A 132 9.77 -2.28 -1.83
C LEU A 132 9.64 -3.34 -0.75
N THR A 133 10.17 -3.05 0.44
CA THR A 133 10.00 -3.91 1.62
C THR A 133 9.43 -3.07 2.76
N ALA A 134 8.39 -3.57 3.41
CA ALA A 134 7.83 -3.04 4.64
C ALA A 134 8.07 -4.03 5.79
N LYS A 135 8.81 -3.62 6.82
CA LYS A 135 8.96 -4.38 8.07
C LYS A 135 8.03 -3.79 9.10
N ILE A 136 7.04 -4.56 9.50
CA ILE A 136 5.94 -4.14 10.34
C ILE A 136 6.12 -4.75 11.73
N ASN A 137 6.05 -3.93 12.76
CA ASN A 137 5.94 -4.36 14.15
C ASN A 137 4.64 -3.79 14.72
N ALA A 138 3.65 -4.65 14.92
CA ALA A 138 2.31 -4.26 15.31
C ALA A 138 1.85 -4.99 16.57
N THR A 139 1.45 -4.23 17.56
CA THR A 139 0.73 -4.70 18.74
C THR A 139 -0.74 -4.27 18.68
N ARG A 140 -1.55 -4.64 19.65
CA ARG A 140 -2.92 -4.11 19.74
C ARG A 140 -2.95 -2.62 20.10
N LYS A 141 -1.85 -2.07 20.58
CA LYS A 141 -1.75 -0.67 21.04
C LYS A 141 -1.08 0.24 20.01
N ASP A 142 -0.19 -0.31 19.21
CA ASP A 142 0.65 0.51 18.33
C ASP A 142 1.15 -0.25 17.10
N VAL A 143 1.53 0.51 16.10
CA VAL A 143 2.16 0.03 14.85
C VAL A 143 3.38 0.89 14.54
N LYS A 144 4.49 0.23 14.21
CA LYS A 144 5.68 0.83 13.62
C LYS A 144 5.99 0.13 12.30
N VAL A 145 6.37 0.87 11.28
CA VAL A 145 6.76 0.32 9.98
C VAL A 145 8.06 0.96 9.52
N ASP A 146 9.01 0.15 9.12
CA ASP A 146 10.24 0.57 8.46
C ASP A 146 10.12 0.22 6.97
N TYR A 147 10.31 1.20 6.08
CA TYR A 147 10.23 1.05 4.64
C TYR A 147 11.61 1.09 4.00
N PHE A 148 11.88 0.10 3.15
CA PHE A 148 13.12 -0.06 2.42
C PHE A 148 12.84 -0.08 0.92
N VAL A 149 13.66 0.61 0.15
CA VAL A 149 13.69 0.56 -1.31
C VAL A 149 15.04 0.04 -1.74
N ASN A 150 15.06 -1.04 -2.53
CA ASN A 150 16.28 -1.74 -2.94
C ASN A 150 17.20 -2.05 -1.74
N ASP A 151 16.58 -2.54 -0.65
CA ASP A 151 17.20 -2.90 0.62
C ASP A 151 17.83 -1.73 1.41
N GLN A 152 17.69 -0.49 0.95
CA GLN A 152 18.09 0.71 1.68
C GLN A 152 16.91 1.29 2.47
N LEU A 153 17.11 1.61 3.74
CA LEU A 153 16.09 2.24 4.58
C LEU A 153 15.76 3.64 4.04
N VAL A 154 14.50 3.84 3.67
CA VAL A 154 14.00 5.13 3.18
C VAL A 154 13.43 5.95 4.32
N THR A 155 12.62 5.30 5.16
CA THR A 155 11.96 5.94 6.29
C THR A 155 11.46 4.92 7.30
N SER A 156 11.37 5.36 8.55
CA SER A 156 10.69 4.65 9.64
C SER A 156 9.50 5.47 10.09
N THR A 157 8.34 4.86 10.18
CA THR A 157 7.21 5.54 10.78
C THR A 157 7.42 5.67 12.28
N HIS A 158 6.97 6.79 12.86
CA HIS A 158 6.86 6.85 14.32
C HIS A 158 5.86 5.79 14.79
N LYS A 159 5.97 5.42 16.05
CA LYS A 159 5.04 4.51 16.68
C LYS A 159 3.64 5.14 16.68
N TYR A 160 2.75 4.63 15.84
CA TYR A 160 1.37 5.11 15.75
C TYR A 160 0.54 4.42 16.81
N SER A 161 -0.07 5.20 17.72
CA SER A 161 -0.97 4.66 18.73
C SER A 161 -2.30 4.26 18.09
N LEU A 162 -2.70 3.01 18.27
CA LEU A 162 -3.98 2.49 17.78
C LEU A 162 -5.15 2.84 18.72
N GLY A 163 -4.87 3.40 19.89
CA GLY A 163 -5.90 3.64 20.92
C GLY A 163 -6.47 2.36 21.51
N ASN A 164 -7.53 2.49 22.29
CA ASN A 164 -8.22 1.35 22.88
C ASN A 164 -9.28 0.83 21.90
N GLY A 165 -9.15 -0.41 21.43
CA GLY A 165 -10.26 -1.12 20.78
C GLY A 165 -10.05 -1.57 19.35
N TYR A 166 -8.89 -1.39 18.73
CA TYR A 166 -8.66 -1.99 17.41
C TYR A 166 -8.39 -3.48 17.55
N ASN A 167 -9.34 -4.28 17.07
CA ASN A 167 -9.22 -5.73 17.00
C ASN A 167 -8.86 -6.24 15.59
N LYS A 168 -8.72 -5.32 14.64
CA LYS A 168 -8.38 -5.62 13.25
C LYS A 168 -7.14 -4.86 12.82
N LEU A 169 -6.24 -5.56 12.16
CA LEU A 169 -5.07 -5.04 11.48
C LEU A 169 -4.89 -5.84 10.20
N PHE A 170 -4.76 -5.18 9.08
CA PHE A 170 -4.59 -5.82 7.79
C PHE A 170 -3.68 -4.97 6.86
N PHE A 171 -3.14 -5.61 5.84
CA PHE A 171 -2.26 -4.96 4.90
C PHE A 171 -2.94 -4.85 3.54
N LYS A 172 -2.64 -3.76 2.83
CA LYS A 172 -3.10 -3.49 1.48
C LYS A 172 -1.93 -3.14 0.58
N PHE A 173 -2.03 -3.48 -0.70
CA PHE A 173 -1.15 -2.96 -1.74
C PHE A 173 -1.89 -2.88 -3.07
N GLY A 174 -1.35 -2.13 -3.99
CA GLY A 174 -1.95 -1.84 -5.29
C GLY A 174 -1.89 -0.35 -5.61
N ILE A 175 -2.89 0.13 -6.31
CA ILE A 175 -3.04 1.54 -6.68
C ILE A 175 -4.09 2.19 -5.77
N TYR A 176 -3.70 3.23 -5.06
CA TYR A 176 -4.63 4.19 -4.47
C TYR A 176 -4.10 5.60 -4.71
N ARG A 177 -4.69 6.26 -5.69
CA ARG A 177 -4.25 7.56 -6.18
C ARG A 177 -5.28 8.65 -5.93
N VAL A 178 -4.81 9.86 -5.78
CA VAL A 178 -5.63 11.06 -5.53
C VAL A 178 -5.31 12.08 -6.61
N ASN A 179 -6.36 12.62 -7.24
CA ASN A 179 -6.27 13.64 -8.29
C ASN A 179 -5.34 13.23 -9.45
N ALA A 180 -5.58 12.07 -10.03
CA ALA A 180 -4.87 11.63 -11.23
C ALA A 180 -5.57 12.17 -12.49
N ASN A 181 -4.81 12.28 -13.58
CA ASN A 181 -5.28 12.79 -14.86
C ASN A 181 -5.00 11.84 -16.02
N CYS A 182 -4.75 10.57 -15.73
CA CYS A 182 -4.33 9.58 -16.72
C CYS A 182 -4.68 8.16 -16.26
N ASP A 183 -4.72 7.22 -17.19
CA ASP A 183 -4.75 5.81 -16.89
C ASP A 183 -3.42 5.37 -16.26
N ILE A 184 -3.44 4.37 -15.39
CA ILE A 184 -2.21 3.86 -14.77
C ILE A 184 -2.22 2.34 -14.70
N THR A 185 -1.07 1.75 -15.01
CA THR A 185 -0.77 0.34 -14.79
C THR A 185 0.39 0.22 -13.78
N GLN A 186 0.21 -0.64 -12.80
CA GLN A 186 1.28 -1.01 -11.87
C GLN A 186 1.40 -2.51 -11.76
N THR A 187 2.61 -3.02 -11.83
CA THR A 187 2.88 -4.44 -11.61
C THR A 187 3.64 -4.63 -10.31
N TYR A 188 3.23 -5.66 -9.58
CA TYR A 188 3.87 -6.12 -8.35
C TYR A 188 4.27 -7.57 -8.58
N THR A 189 5.57 -7.82 -8.71
CA THR A 189 6.10 -9.17 -8.89
C THR A 189 6.80 -9.67 -7.64
N ASN A 190 6.85 -10.99 -7.48
CA ASN A 190 7.46 -11.62 -6.31
C ASN A 190 6.86 -11.14 -4.98
N VAL A 191 5.56 -10.93 -4.92
CA VAL A 191 4.90 -10.49 -3.68
C VAL A 191 5.05 -11.56 -2.60
N LYS A 192 5.65 -11.17 -1.49
CA LYS A 192 5.90 -12.03 -0.34
C LYS A 192 5.36 -11.39 0.93
N LEU A 193 4.77 -12.21 1.78
CA LEU A 193 4.37 -11.83 3.12
C LEU A 193 4.79 -12.94 4.08
N ARG A 194 5.62 -12.61 5.05
CA ARG A 194 6.11 -13.57 6.04
C ARG A 194 6.02 -13.03 7.46
N LYS A 195 5.70 -13.89 8.39
CA LYS A 195 5.80 -13.59 9.81
C LYS A 195 7.26 -13.71 10.24
N ILE A 196 7.74 -12.73 10.98
CA ILE A 196 9.09 -12.74 11.54
C ILE A 196 8.97 -13.15 13.02
N LYS A 197 9.91 -13.92 13.50
CA LYS A 197 9.97 -14.30 14.91
C LYS A 197 10.41 -13.12 15.79
#